data_499121275755fb6606c70216decc8ec5
#
_entry.id   499121275755fb6606c70216decc8ec5
#
_cell.length_a   1.000
_cell.length_b   1.000
_cell.length_c   1.000
_cell.angle_alpha   90.00
_cell.angle_beta   90.00
_cell.angle_gamma   90.00
#
_symmetry.space_group_name_H-M   'P 1'
#
loop_
_entity.id
_entity.type
_entity.pdbx_description
1 polymer ?
#
loop_
_entity_poly.entity_id
_entity_poly.type
_entity_poly.pdbx_seq_one_letter_code
_entity_poly.pdbx_strand_id
1 'polypeptide(L)'
;MDYVNLGKTGLKVSPLCLGMMSYGSSQWRDWVLDEDASRPLIRRALESGINFFDTADMYSLGVSEEVTGRALRDFAARREDYVLATKVFNPMGDGPNDRGLSRKHIFDAIDASLRRLGVEYVDLYQIHRWDYQTPIEEAMEALHDVVKAGKARYIGASSMFAWQFAKAQHTAERHGWTRFVAMQNHYNLIYREEEREMIPLCLDQGIGLIPWSPLARGFLAGNRTR
;
A
#
# COMPACT_ATOMS: atom_id res chain seq x y z
N MET A 1 -1.88 22.29 0.54
CA MET A 1 -2.56 21.29 -0.32
C MET A 1 -3.91 20.97 0.27
N ASP A 2 -4.97 20.84 -0.52
CA ASP A 2 -6.27 20.42 0.00
C ASP A 2 -6.28 18.90 0.21
N TYR A 3 -6.81 18.45 1.36
CA TYR A 3 -6.88 17.03 1.68
C TYR A 3 -8.28 16.48 1.36
N VAL A 4 -8.31 15.24 0.88
CA VAL A 4 -9.53 14.52 0.53
C VAL A 4 -9.72 13.30 1.43
N ASN A 5 -10.93 12.78 1.51
CA ASN A 5 -11.16 11.51 2.20
C ASN A 5 -10.70 10.33 1.33
N LEU A 6 -10.07 9.34 1.94
CA LEU A 6 -9.80 8.07 1.27
C LEU A 6 -11.12 7.28 1.12
N GLY A 7 -11.72 7.36 -0.06
CA GLY A 7 -13.06 6.82 -0.30
C GLY A 7 -14.10 7.44 0.63
N LYS A 8 -15.00 6.61 1.17
CA LYS A 8 -16.04 7.02 2.14
C LYS A 8 -15.55 6.94 3.60
N THR A 9 -14.22 6.87 3.84
CA THR A 9 -13.70 6.88 5.21
C THR A 9 -13.54 8.30 5.75
N GLY A 10 -13.31 8.43 7.06
CA GLY A 10 -12.91 9.70 7.67
C GLY A 10 -11.42 10.05 7.50
N LEU A 11 -10.62 9.14 6.91
CA LEU A 11 -9.16 9.33 6.77
C LEU A 11 -8.85 10.41 5.72
N LYS A 12 -8.17 11.48 6.15
CA LYS A 12 -7.75 12.58 5.29
C LYS A 12 -6.36 12.31 4.69
N VAL A 13 -6.30 12.29 3.37
CA VAL A 13 -5.07 12.09 2.60
C VAL A 13 -4.85 13.22 1.60
N SER A 14 -3.61 13.50 1.27
CA SER A 14 -3.28 14.33 0.10
C SER A 14 -3.76 13.63 -1.18
N PRO A 15 -4.22 14.36 -2.21
CA PRO A 15 -4.59 13.79 -3.50
C PRO A 15 -3.42 13.08 -4.21
N LEU A 16 -2.19 13.42 -3.81
CA LEU A 16 -0.97 12.76 -4.24
C LEU A 16 -0.45 11.85 -3.13
N CYS A 17 -0.11 10.62 -3.49
CA CYS A 17 0.57 9.67 -2.63
C CYS A 17 2.01 9.50 -3.12
N LEU A 18 3.00 9.59 -2.22
CA LEU A 18 4.37 9.26 -2.57
C LEU A 18 4.58 7.74 -2.52
N GLY A 19 4.76 7.13 -3.70
CA GLY A 19 5.15 5.73 -3.81
C GLY A 19 6.63 5.54 -3.46
N MET A 20 6.90 4.66 -2.49
CA MET A 20 8.24 4.46 -1.93
C MET A 20 9.03 3.34 -2.62
N MET A 21 8.50 2.69 -3.65
CA MET A 21 9.18 1.61 -4.37
C MET A 21 10.53 2.03 -4.98
N SER A 22 10.68 3.33 -5.28
CA SER A 22 11.92 3.90 -5.85
C SER A 22 12.97 4.26 -4.80
N TYR A 23 12.70 4.04 -3.52
CA TYR A 23 13.57 4.40 -2.40
C TYR A 23 13.86 3.17 -1.55
N GLY A 24 15.16 2.80 -1.44
CA GLY A 24 15.56 1.60 -0.72
C GLY A 24 17.02 1.25 -0.96
N SER A 25 17.29 0.25 -1.78
CA SER A 25 18.64 -0.18 -2.13
C SER A 25 18.81 -0.27 -3.65
N SER A 26 19.80 0.42 -4.18
CA SER A 26 20.21 0.36 -5.59
C SER A 26 20.67 -1.05 -6.00
N GLN A 27 21.08 -1.90 -5.06
CA GLN A 27 21.41 -3.30 -5.32
C GLN A 27 20.17 -4.16 -5.68
N TRP A 28 18.98 -3.75 -5.29
CA TRP A 28 17.75 -4.45 -5.65
C TRP A 28 17.35 -4.18 -7.11
N ARG A 29 17.51 -2.91 -7.57
CA ARG A 29 17.25 -2.51 -8.96
C ARG A 29 18.00 -1.20 -9.24
N ASP A 30 18.56 -1.06 -10.44
CA ASP A 30 19.40 0.08 -10.86
C ASP A 30 18.71 1.45 -10.76
N TRP A 31 17.36 1.49 -10.83
CA TRP A 31 16.60 2.74 -10.75
C TRP A 31 16.14 3.08 -9.33
N VAL A 32 16.46 2.25 -8.34
CA VAL A 32 16.15 2.54 -6.93
C VAL A 32 17.26 3.40 -6.32
N LEU A 33 16.84 4.44 -5.63
CA LEU A 33 17.74 5.34 -4.92
C LEU A 33 18.04 4.81 -3.52
N ASP A 34 19.30 4.84 -3.15
CA ASP A 34 19.73 4.58 -1.77
C ASP A 34 19.25 5.69 -0.84
N GLU A 35 19.34 5.49 0.47
CA GLU A 35 18.76 6.36 1.48
C GLU A 35 19.18 7.82 1.35
N ASP A 36 20.49 8.10 1.18
CA ASP A 36 21.01 9.47 1.10
C ASP A 36 20.37 10.26 -0.08
N ALA A 37 20.21 9.63 -1.22
CA ALA A 37 19.58 10.22 -2.39
C ALA A 37 18.04 10.30 -2.25
N SER A 38 17.44 9.42 -1.46
CA SER A 38 15.99 9.34 -1.24
C SER A 38 15.49 10.41 -0.26
N ARG A 39 16.23 10.67 0.81
CA ARG A 39 15.82 11.54 1.92
C ARG A 39 15.42 12.95 1.51
N PRO A 40 16.16 13.66 0.63
CA PRO A 40 15.76 14.99 0.17
C PRO A 40 14.40 15.01 -0.56
N LEU A 41 14.09 13.94 -1.31
CA LEU A 41 12.83 13.82 -2.06
C LEU A 41 11.65 13.56 -1.12
N ILE A 42 11.82 12.69 -0.11
CA ILE A 42 10.81 12.43 0.92
C ILE A 42 10.53 13.70 1.72
N ARG A 43 11.58 14.40 2.14
CA ARG A 43 11.46 15.69 2.84
C ARG A 43 10.71 16.70 1.98
N ARG A 44 11.05 16.84 0.70
CA ARG A 44 10.38 17.75 -0.22
C ARG A 44 8.91 17.42 -0.38
N ALA A 45 8.54 16.13 -0.41
CA ALA A 45 7.14 15.69 -0.46
C ALA A 45 6.37 16.18 0.77
N LEU A 46 6.90 15.96 1.97
CA LEU A 46 6.30 16.46 3.23
C LEU A 46 6.15 17.98 3.23
N GLU A 47 7.20 18.72 2.87
CA GLU A 47 7.19 20.19 2.77
C GLU A 47 6.17 20.70 1.74
N SER A 48 5.85 19.89 0.73
CA SER A 48 4.82 20.20 -0.28
C SER A 48 3.39 19.87 0.19
N GLY A 49 3.23 19.33 1.40
CA GLY A 49 1.94 18.94 1.98
C GLY A 49 1.47 17.54 1.59
N ILE A 50 2.33 16.69 0.99
CA ILE A 50 2.01 15.28 0.80
C ILE A 50 2.09 14.61 2.17
N ASN A 51 0.96 14.04 2.62
CA ASN A 51 0.90 13.30 3.86
C ASN A 51 0.69 11.80 3.68
N PHE A 52 0.64 11.29 2.44
CA PHE A 52 0.36 9.90 2.15
C PHE A 52 1.58 9.22 1.52
N PHE A 53 2.08 8.15 2.16
CA PHE A 53 3.29 7.40 1.78
C PHE A 53 2.97 5.93 1.66
N ASP A 54 3.29 5.32 0.50
CA ASP A 54 2.95 3.94 0.19
C ASP A 54 4.21 3.11 -0.09
N THR A 55 4.53 2.18 0.79
CA THR A 55 5.61 1.20 0.64
C THR A 55 5.07 -0.24 0.54
N ALA A 56 5.93 -1.23 0.65
CA ALA A 56 5.61 -2.65 0.78
C ALA A 56 6.80 -3.39 1.40
N ASP A 57 6.51 -4.53 2.04
CA ASP A 57 7.52 -5.43 2.61
C ASP A 57 8.58 -5.84 1.56
N MET A 58 8.14 -6.19 0.35
CA MET A 58 9.02 -6.67 -0.72
C MET A 58 9.86 -5.59 -1.41
N TYR A 59 9.58 -4.29 -1.21
CA TYR A 59 10.36 -3.25 -1.88
C TYR A 59 11.76 -3.18 -1.29
N SER A 60 12.74 -3.50 -2.13
CA SER A 60 14.15 -3.70 -1.72
C SER A 60 14.28 -4.68 -0.54
N LEU A 61 13.41 -5.71 -0.48
CA LEU A 61 13.38 -6.72 0.59
C LEU A 61 13.34 -6.11 2.00
N GLY A 62 12.49 -5.09 2.19
CA GLY A 62 12.28 -4.40 3.45
C GLY A 62 13.06 -3.10 3.61
N VAL A 63 14.14 -2.88 2.85
CA VAL A 63 14.95 -1.65 2.97
C VAL A 63 14.12 -0.39 2.65
N SER A 64 13.14 -0.48 1.73
CA SER A 64 12.22 0.63 1.47
C SER A 64 11.41 1.02 2.71
N GLU A 65 10.95 0.06 3.50
CA GLU A 65 10.26 0.34 4.78
C GLU A 65 11.20 0.99 5.79
N GLU A 66 12.45 0.54 5.89
CA GLU A 66 13.44 1.12 6.79
C GLU A 66 13.76 2.58 6.43
N VAL A 67 14.02 2.86 5.16
CA VAL A 67 14.28 4.23 4.65
C VAL A 67 13.06 5.11 4.89
N THR A 68 11.85 4.60 4.59
CA THR A 68 10.59 5.32 4.83
C THR A 68 10.43 5.67 6.31
N GLY A 69 10.58 4.69 7.19
CA GLY A 69 10.41 4.88 8.63
C GLY A 69 11.38 5.88 9.21
N ARG A 70 12.67 5.79 8.86
CA ARG A 70 13.70 6.74 9.31
C ARG A 70 13.42 8.15 8.80
N ALA A 71 13.11 8.30 7.51
CA ALA A 71 12.86 9.62 6.92
C ALA A 71 11.60 10.29 7.51
N LEU A 72 10.51 9.55 7.69
CA LEU A 72 9.28 10.10 8.28
C LEU A 72 9.47 10.49 9.74
N ARG A 73 10.18 9.68 10.52
CA ARG A 73 10.50 10.01 11.92
C ARG A 73 11.34 11.28 12.03
N ASP A 74 12.29 11.49 11.10
CA ASP A 74 13.21 12.63 11.16
C ASP A 74 12.60 13.92 10.60
N PHE A 75 11.65 13.84 9.67
CA PHE A 75 11.13 15.01 8.95
C PHE A 75 9.69 15.37 9.29
N ALA A 76 8.87 14.44 9.76
CA ALA A 76 7.52 14.75 10.23
C ALA A 76 7.56 15.18 11.69
N ALA A 77 6.71 16.14 12.07
CA ALA A 77 6.69 16.64 13.45
C ALA A 77 6.09 15.59 14.41
N ARG A 78 5.07 14.86 13.97
CA ARG A 78 4.37 13.84 14.77
C ARG A 78 3.95 12.66 13.88
N ARG A 79 3.70 11.50 14.50
CA ARG A 79 3.18 10.30 13.81
C ARG A 79 1.83 10.55 13.11
N GLU A 80 1.01 11.39 13.71
CA GLU A 80 -0.34 11.71 13.23
C GLU A 80 -0.35 12.61 11.99
N ASP A 81 0.76 13.22 11.65
CA ASP A 81 0.85 14.17 10.53
C ASP A 81 0.94 13.46 9.16
N TYR A 82 1.13 12.14 9.16
CA TYR A 82 1.22 11.36 7.92
C TYR A 82 0.42 10.06 7.96
N VAL A 83 0.00 9.63 6.79
CA VAL A 83 -0.67 8.35 6.53
C VAL A 83 0.34 7.41 5.88
N LEU A 84 0.58 6.27 6.53
CA LEU A 84 1.58 5.30 6.15
C LEU A 84 0.89 4.00 5.71
N ALA A 85 1.17 3.57 4.47
CA ALA A 85 0.68 2.32 3.91
C ALA A 85 1.84 1.36 3.65
N THR A 86 1.61 0.08 3.93
CA THR A 86 2.48 -1.02 3.50
C THR A 86 1.67 -2.20 2.98
N LYS A 87 2.35 -3.23 2.46
CA LYS A 87 1.69 -4.35 1.76
C LYS A 87 2.35 -5.68 2.14
N VAL A 88 1.57 -6.77 1.98
CA VAL A 88 1.97 -8.17 2.19
C VAL A 88 1.54 -9.04 1.01
N PHE A 89 2.29 -10.05 0.69
CA PHE A 89 2.01 -11.16 -0.24
C PHE A 89 3.27 -11.76 -0.84
N ASN A 90 4.19 -10.91 -1.33
CA ASN A 90 5.35 -11.36 -2.11
C ASN A 90 6.38 -12.08 -1.22
N PRO A 91 7.24 -12.94 -1.81
CA PRO A 91 8.28 -13.62 -1.04
C PRO A 91 9.23 -12.65 -0.36
N MET A 92 9.45 -12.87 0.94
CA MET A 92 10.45 -12.17 1.76
C MET A 92 11.63 -13.06 2.14
N GLY A 93 11.56 -14.35 1.77
CA GLY A 93 12.56 -15.38 1.98
C GLY A 93 12.24 -16.62 1.17
N ASP A 94 13.02 -17.68 1.37
CA ASP A 94 12.92 -18.95 0.64
C ASP A 94 12.05 -20.00 1.36
N GLY A 95 11.59 -19.69 2.56
CA GLY A 95 10.75 -20.58 3.36
C GLY A 95 9.32 -20.72 2.80
N PRO A 96 8.66 -21.86 3.05
CA PRO A 96 7.33 -22.13 2.53
C PRO A 96 6.25 -21.16 3.05
N ASN A 97 6.47 -20.50 4.19
CA ASN A 97 5.57 -19.54 4.79
C ASN A 97 6.05 -18.08 4.67
N ASP A 98 7.06 -17.81 3.85
CA ASP A 98 7.62 -16.46 3.69
C ASP A 98 6.88 -15.65 2.61
N ARG A 99 5.69 -16.08 2.20
CA ARG A 99 4.86 -15.46 1.17
C ARG A 99 3.39 -15.85 1.27
N GLY A 100 2.54 -15.16 0.50
CA GLY A 100 1.11 -15.46 0.39
C GLY A 100 0.27 -14.68 1.40
N LEU A 101 -0.97 -15.15 1.60
CA LEU A 101 -1.94 -14.51 2.48
C LEU A 101 -2.44 -15.43 3.58
N SER A 102 -1.69 -16.50 3.91
CA SER A 102 -2.04 -17.31 5.08
C SER A 102 -2.08 -16.44 6.34
N ARG A 103 -2.95 -16.79 7.27
CA ARG A 103 -3.03 -16.12 8.57
C ARG A 103 -1.65 -15.97 9.23
N LYS A 104 -0.85 -17.06 9.19
CA LYS A 104 0.51 -17.04 9.72
C LYS A 104 1.36 -15.95 9.07
N HIS A 105 1.42 -15.93 7.73
CA HIS A 105 2.27 -14.96 7.03
C HIS A 105 1.78 -13.52 7.20
N ILE A 106 0.48 -13.27 7.18
CA ILE A 106 -0.08 -11.93 7.43
C ILE A 106 0.39 -11.36 8.76
N PHE A 107 0.36 -12.17 9.85
CA PHE A 107 0.80 -11.71 11.16
C PHE A 107 2.32 -11.54 11.27
N ASP A 108 3.08 -12.49 10.76
CA ASP A 108 4.55 -12.41 10.77
C ASP A 108 5.04 -11.20 9.94
N ALA A 109 4.41 -10.97 8.78
CA ALA A 109 4.74 -9.88 7.87
C ALA A 109 4.41 -8.49 8.45
N ILE A 110 3.22 -8.30 9.05
CA ILE A 110 2.91 -7.00 9.66
C ILE A 110 3.85 -6.69 10.82
N ASP A 111 4.19 -7.66 11.66
CA ASP A 111 5.13 -7.46 12.77
C ASP A 111 6.54 -7.12 12.27
N ALA A 112 6.97 -7.75 11.20
CA ALA A 112 8.25 -7.42 10.56
C ALA A 112 8.21 -6.02 9.93
N SER A 113 7.13 -5.65 9.24
CA SER A 113 6.95 -4.31 8.65
C SER A 113 6.95 -3.21 9.71
N LEU A 114 6.23 -3.39 10.81
CA LEU A 114 6.20 -2.42 11.91
C LEU A 114 7.60 -2.21 12.52
N ARG A 115 8.39 -3.28 12.69
CA ARG A 115 9.78 -3.16 13.15
C ARG A 115 10.66 -2.39 12.17
N ARG A 116 10.58 -2.67 10.86
CA ARG A 116 11.36 -1.97 9.83
C ARG A 116 10.98 -0.49 9.72
N LEU A 117 9.68 -0.21 9.76
CA LEU A 117 9.16 1.15 9.73
C LEU A 117 9.42 1.93 11.03
N GLY A 118 9.66 1.23 12.16
CA GLY A 118 9.87 1.85 13.46
C GLY A 118 8.61 2.52 14.01
N VAL A 119 7.43 1.93 13.76
CA VAL A 119 6.12 2.43 14.20
C VAL A 119 5.31 1.33 14.90
N GLU A 120 4.34 1.73 15.72
CA GLU A 120 3.45 0.80 16.42
C GLU A 120 2.29 0.32 15.53
N TYR A 121 1.93 1.11 14.52
CA TYR A 121 0.85 0.79 13.58
C TYR A 121 1.08 1.44 12.21
N VAL A 122 0.49 0.83 11.19
CA VAL A 122 0.31 1.48 9.88
C VAL A 122 -1.13 1.98 9.74
N ASP A 123 -1.33 3.02 8.93
CA ASP A 123 -2.69 3.53 8.67
C ASP A 123 -3.43 2.64 7.69
N LEU A 124 -2.74 2.13 6.68
CA LEU A 124 -3.32 1.26 5.66
C LEU A 124 -2.44 0.02 5.43
N TYR A 125 -2.99 -1.16 5.69
CA TYR A 125 -2.34 -2.44 5.39
C TYR A 125 -3.01 -3.10 4.20
N GLN A 126 -2.24 -3.40 3.15
CA GLN A 126 -2.80 -3.82 1.88
C GLN A 126 -2.36 -5.24 1.52
N ILE A 127 -3.26 -6.05 0.97
CA ILE A 127 -2.83 -7.23 0.22
C ILE A 127 -2.27 -6.77 -1.13
N HIS A 128 -1.05 -7.21 -1.46
CA HIS A 128 -0.33 -6.76 -2.66
C HIS A 128 -0.88 -7.42 -3.93
N ARG A 129 -1.37 -8.66 -3.81
CA ARG A 129 -1.98 -9.47 -4.88
C ARG A 129 -3.05 -10.38 -4.29
N TRP A 130 -3.91 -10.91 -5.16
CA TRP A 130 -4.80 -12.01 -4.82
C TRP A 130 -3.99 -13.29 -4.64
N ASP A 131 -4.29 -14.05 -3.58
CA ASP A 131 -3.70 -15.36 -3.34
C ASP A 131 -4.66 -16.47 -3.79
N TYR A 132 -4.23 -17.24 -4.78
CA TYR A 132 -5.00 -18.38 -5.29
C TYR A 132 -4.86 -19.65 -4.44
N GLN A 133 -3.96 -19.66 -3.47
CA GLN A 133 -3.66 -20.82 -2.64
C GLN A 133 -4.27 -20.70 -1.23
N THR A 134 -4.64 -19.49 -0.81
CA THR A 134 -5.24 -19.24 0.49
C THR A 134 -6.73 -18.94 0.33
N PRO A 135 -7.63 -19.62 1.09
CA PRO A 135 -9.03 -19.24 1.13
C PRO A 135 -9.21 -17.79 1.52
N ILE A 136 -10.10 -17.08 0.80
CA ILE A 136 -10.30 -15.64 1.06
C ILE A 136 -10.85 -15.37 2.46
N GLU A 137 -11.59 -16.33 3.01
CA GLU A 137 -12.12 -16.28 4.37
C GLU A 137 -10.98 -16.20 5.40
N GLU A 138 -9.95 -17.04 5.26
CA GLU A 138 -8.76 -17.02 6.13
C GLU A 138 -8.01 -15.68 6.04
N ALA A 139 -7.79 -15.20 4.81
CA ALA A 139 -7.10 -13.93 4.60
C ALA A 139 -7.88 -12.74 5.18
N MET A 140 -9.20 -12.68 4.96
CA MET A 140 -10.04 -11.57 5.46
C MET A 140 -10.19 -11.59 6.97
N GLU A 141 -10.30 -12.76 7.60
CA GLU A 141 -10.32 -12.90 9.05
C GLU A 141 -8.98 -12.45 9.66
N ALA A 142 -7.86 -12.91 9.11
CA ALA A 142 -6.54 -12.49 9.54
C ALA A 142 -6.33 -10.98 9.48
N LEU A 143 -6.75 -10.35 8.37
CA LEU A 143 -6.68 -8.89 8.21
C LEU A 143 -7.59 -8.15 9.20
N HIS A 144 -8.81 -8.68 9.47
CA HIS A 144 -9.69 -8.15 10.52
C HIS A 144 -9.00 -8.19 11.89
N ASP A 145 -8.37 -9.31 12.22
CA ASP A 145 -7.67 -9.47 13.50
C ASP A 145 -6.44 -8.54 13.61
N VAL A 146 -5.71 -8.28 12.52
CA VAL A 146 -4.63 -7.29 12.48
C VAL A 146 -5.17 -5.89 12.85
N VAL A 147 -6.35 -5.52 12.32
CA VAL A 147 -7.00 -4.26 12.69
C VAL A 147 -7.45 -4.27 14.16
N LYS A 148 -8.06 -5.36 14.65
CA LYS A 148 -8.47 -5.52 16.05
C LYS A 148 -7.29 -5.48 17.01
N ALA A 149 -6.15 -6.00 16.60
CA ALA A 149 -4.90 -5.93 17.38
C ALA A 149 -4.27 -4.52 17.37
N GLY A 150 -4.83 -3.56 16.63
CA GLY A 150 -4.34 -2.19 16.57
C GLY A 150 -3.11 -1.99 15.69
N LYS A 151 -2.66 -3.03 14.97
CA LYS A 151 -1.47 -2.98 14.09
C LYS A 151 -1.71 -2.25 12.76
N ALA A 152 -2.97 -2.18 12.33
CA ALA A 152 -3.40 -1.38 11.18
C ALA A 152 -4.70 -0.65 11.51
N ARG A 153 -4.91 0.55 10.95
CA ARG A 153 -6.16 1.31 11.11
C ARG A 153 -7.19 0.92 10.06
N TYR A 154 -6.73 0.74 8.84
CA TYR A 154 -7.53 0.36 7.67
C TYR A 154 -6.85 -0.74 6.89
N ILE A 155 -7.62 -1.46 6.09
CA ILE A 155 -7.10 -2.46 5.14
C ILE A 155 -7.46 -2.10 3.70
N GLY A 156 -6.61 -2.51 2.77
CA GLY A 156 -6.78 -2.28 1.34
C GLY A 156 -6.34 -3.47 0.51
N ALA A 157 -6.57 -3.38 -0.79
CA ALA A 157 -6.18 -4.40 -1.75
C ALA A 157 -5.47 -3.78 -2.95
N SER A 158 -4.71 -4.59 -3.69
CA SER A 158 -4.00 -4.16 -4.89
C SER A 158 -4.08 -5.22 -5.99
N SER A 159 -4.27 -4.76 -7.23
CA SER A 159 -4.04 -5.54 -8.47
C SER A 159 -4.70 -6.91 -8.50
N MET A 160 -6.02 -6.93 -8.54
CA MET A 160 -6.85 -8.13 -8.68
C MET A 160 -8.05 -7.85 -9.59
N PHE A 161 -8.77 -8.88 -9.98
CA PHE A 161 -10.00 -8.74 -10.74
C PHE A 161 -11.15 -8.19 -9.87
N ALA A 162 -12.08 -7.48 -10.49
CA ALA A 162 -13.24 -6.90 -9.80
C ALA A 162 -14.07 -7.97 -9.06
N TRP A 163 -14.27 -9.16 -9.66
CA TRP A 163 -14.98 -10.25 -9.00
C TRP A 163 -14.27 -10.77 -7.74
N GLN A 164 -12.92 -10.77 -7.72
CA GLN A 164 -12.13 -11.16 -6.55
C GLN A 164 -12.30 -10.15 -5.42
N PHE A 165 -12.21 -8.87 -5.76
CA PHE A 165 -12.44 -7.80 -4.80
C PHE A 165 -13.87 -7.82 -4.24
N ALA A 166 -14.88 -7.97 -5.11
CA ALA A 166 -16.28 -8.09 -4.70
C ALA A 166 -16.49 -9.30 -3.78
N LYS A 167 -15.87 -10.45 -4.10
CA LYS A 167 -15.92 -11.65 -3.24
C LYS A 167 -15.32 -11.39 -1.86
N ALA A 168 -14.15 -10.74 -1.77
CA ALA A 168 -13.52 -10.41 -0.49
C ALA A 168 -14.39 -9.47 0.34
N GLN A 169 -14.94 -8.41 -0.28
CA GLN A 169 -15.86 -7.46 0.37
C GLN A 169 -17.13 -8.15 0.90
N HIS A 170 -17.74 -9.01 0.11
CA HIS A 170 -18.92 -9.78 0.50
C HIS A 170 -18.59 -10.76 1.65
N THR A 171 -17.45 -11.44 1.59
CA THR A 171 -16.99 -12.30 2.69
C THR A 171 -16.86 -11.52 3.99
N ALA A 172 -16.19 -10.37 3.96
CA ALA A 172 -16.07 -9.51 5.14
C ALA A 172 -17.43 -9.07 5.69
N GLU A 173 -18.35 -8.65 4.81
CA GLU A 173 -19.69 -8.21 5.19
C GLU A 173 -20.51 -9.32 5.86
N ARG A 174 -20.49 -10.53 5.29
CA ARG A 174 -21.20 -11.70 5.85
C ARG A 174 -20.76 -12.09 7.24
N HIS A 175 -19.48 -11.89 7.55
CA HIS A 175 -18.88 -12.26 8.85
C HIS A 175 -18.77 -11.09 9.82
N GLY A 176 -19.15 -9.87 9.43
CA GLY A 176 -18.98 -8.68 10.26
C GLY A 176 -17.51 -8.27 10.43
N TRP A 177 -16.65 -8.64 9.48
CA TRP A 177 -15.24 -8.29 9.49
C TRP A 177 -14.96 -6.94 8.86
N THR A 178 -13.74 -6.44 9.08
CA THR A 178 -13.24 -5.21 8.46
C THR A 178 -13.22 -5.35 6.93
N ARG A 179 -13.80 -4.39 6.23
CA ARG A 179 -13.81 -4.33 4.78
C ARG A 179 -12.60 -3.55 4.25
N PHE A 180 -12.20 -3.83 3.02
CA PHE A 180 -11.23 -2.98 2.32
C PHE A 180 -11.82 -1.59 2.08
N VAL A 181 -11.00 -0.55 2.32
CA VAL A 181 -11.38 0.86 2.09
C VAL A 181 -10.64 1.47 0.91
N ALA A 182 -9.63 0.78 0.39
CA ALA A 182 -8.81 1.26 -0.72
C ALA A 182 -8.50 0.14 -1.71
N MET A 183 -8.40 0.52 -2.98
CA MET A 183 -7.94 -0.34 -4.08
C MET A 183 -6.80 0.36 -4.82
N GLN A 184 -5.67 -0.35 -4.95
CA GLN A 184 -4.49 0.14 -5.64
C GLN A 184 -4.24 -0.65 -6.93
N ASN A 185 -4.73 -0.16 -8.07
CA ASN A 185 -4.60 -0.80 -9.37
C ASN A 185 -3.66 -0.06 -10.31
N HIS A 186 -3.18 -0.76 -11.34
CA HIS A 186 -2.49 -0.14 -12.46
C HIS A 186 -3.47 0.73 -13.24
N TYR A 187 -3.25 2.02 -13.25
CA TYR A 187 -4.13 2.93 -13.98
C TYR A 187 -3.39 4.20 -14.40
N ASN A 188 -3.48 4.55 -15.68
CA ASN A 188 -2.95 5.78 -16.25
C ASN A 188 -3.61 6.05 -17.60
N LEU A 189 -3.25 7.15 -18.27
CA LEU A 189 -3.87 7.58 -19.53
C LEU A 189 -3.74 6.58 -20.69
N ILE A 190 -2.76 5.66 -20.64
CA ILE A 190 -2.53 4.66 -21.70
C ILE A 190 -2.89 3.23 -21.28
N TYR A 191 -3.24 3.01 -20.01
CA TYR A 191 -3.74 1.75 -19.49
C TYR A 191 -5.02 2.00 -18.69
N ARG A 192 -6.18 1.70 -19.26
CA ARG A 192 -7.49 2.10 -18.74
C ARG A 192 -8.45 0.91 -18.51
N GLU A 193 -7.91 -0.31 -18.44
CA GLU A 193 -8.75 -1.53 -18.27
C GLU A 193 -9.59 -1.50 -16.99
N GLU A 194 -9.11 -0.84 -15.95
CA GLU A 194 -9.83 -0.74 -14.68
C GLU A 194 -11.17 0.05 -14.76
N GLU A 195 -11.35 0.84 -15.82
CA GLU A 195 -12.60 1.57 -16.07
C GLU A 195 -13.77 0.65 -16.45
N ARG A 196 -13.50 -0.59 -16.84
CA ARG A 196 -14.53 -1.55 -17.23
C ARG A 196 -15.35 -2.02 -16.03
N GLU A 197 -14.69 -2.39 -14.92
CA GLU A 197 -15.36 -2.99 -13.78
C GLU A 197 -14.83 -2.50 -12.43
N MET A 198 -13.51 -2.47 -12.21
CA MET A 198 -12.96 -2.17 -10.89
C MET A 198 -13.27 -0.75 -10.43
N ILE A 199 -13.07 0.25 -11.28
CA ILE A 199 -13.37 1.65 -10.92
C ILE A 199 -14.86 1.84 -10.65
N PRO A 200 -15.80 1.39 -11.52
CA PRO A 200 -17.23 1.43 -11.20
C PRO A 200 -17.60 0.74 -9.88
N LEU A 201 -17.05 -0.44 -9.60
CA LEU A 201 -17.25 -1.16 -8.34
C LEU A 201 -16.75 -0.36 -7.14
N CYS A 202 -15.56 0.23 -7.23
CA CYS A 202 -15.01 1.06 -6.17
C CYS A 202 -15.86 2.30 -5.90
N LEU A 203 -16.34 2.95 -6.94
CA LEU A 203 -17.24 4.12 -6.83
C LEU A 203 -18.57 3.76 -6.17
N ASP A 204 -19.19 2.65 -6.58
CA ASP A 204 -20.43 2.14 -5.98
C ASP A 204 -20.27 1.87 -4.49
N GLN A 205 -19.18 1.20 -4.10
CA GLN A 205 -18.93 0.83 -2.71
C GLN A 205 -18.24 1.92 -1.88
N GLY A 206 -17.86 3.04 -2.49
CA GLY A 206 -17.18 4.15 -1.81
C GLY A 206 -15.75 3.85 -1.39
N ILE A 207 -15.06 3.03 -2.17
CA ILE A 207 -13.66 2.64 -1.99
C ILE A 207 -12.73 3.69 -2.59
N GLY A 208 -11.68 4.07 -1.86
CA GLY A 208 -10.64 4.99 -2.37
C GLY A 208 -9.75 4.32 -3.42
N LEU A 209 -9.47 5.03 -4.50
CA LEU A 209 -8.55 4.55 -5.55
C LEU A 209 -7.16 5.16 -5.36
N ILE A 210 -6.13 4.30 -5.38
CA ILE A 210 -4.72 4.69 -5.26
C ILE A 210 -3.95 4.13 -6.47
N PRO A 211 -4.04 4.75 -7.66
CA PRO A 211 -3.40 4.22 -8.87
C PRO A 211 -1.88 4.11 -8.73
N TRP A 212 -1.31 2.94 -9.11
CA TRP A 212 0.13 2.82 -9.28
C TRP A 212 0.56 3.03 -10.74
N SER A 213 1.79 3.47 -10.95
CA SER A 213 2.34 3.88 -12.25
C SER A 213 1.51 4.93 -12.99
N PRO A 214 1.07 6.02 -12.34
CA PRO A 214 0.25 7.05 -13.01
C PRO A 214 0.97 7.72 -14.17
N LEU A 215 2.31 7.76 -14.16
CA LEU A 215 3.14 8.30 -15.24
C LEU A 215 3.67 7.24 -16.21
N ALA A 216 3.11 6.01 -16.18
CA ALA A 216 3.49 4.91 -17.09
C ALA A 216 5.02 4.70 -17.15
N ARG A 217 5.67 4.61 -15.99
CA ARG A 217 7.14 4.48 -15.85
C ARG A 217 7.91 5.60 -16.55
N GLY A 218 7.42 6.83 -16.48
CA GLY A 218 8.02 8.02 -17.08
C GLY A 218 7.59 8.31 -18.51
N PHE A 219 6.86 7.42 -19.18
CA PHE A 219 6.39 7.68 -20.55
C PHE A 219 5.50 8.92 -20.63
N LEU A 220 4.60 9.09 -19.66
CA LEU A 220 3.69 10.25 -19.60
C LEU A 220 4.33 11.50 -18.95
N ALA A 221 5.58 11.42 -18.50
CA ALA A 221 6.31 12.56 -17.96
C ALA A 221 7.07 13.36 -19.04
N GLY A 222 6.96 12.98 -20.31
CA GLY A 222 7.64 13.66 -21.43
C GLY A 222 9.14 13.38 -21.52
N ASN A 223 9.67 12.44 -20.79
CA ASN A 223 11.11 12.13 -20.73
C ASN A 223 11.60 11.32 -21.93
N ARG A 224 10.71 10.86 -22.81
CA ARG A 224 11.05 10.06 -23.98
C ARG A 224 10.80 10.87 -25.24
N THR A 225 11.87 11.30 -25.88
CA THR A 225 11.84 11.74 -27.27
C THR A 225 11.77 10.52 -28.19
N ARG A 226 11.04 10.63 -29.29
CA ARG A 226 11.02 9.62 -30.37
C ARG A 226 12.38 9.53 -31.05
#